data_ec1e1f64c712fbd555028616be15843b
#
_entry.id   ec1e1f64c712fbd555028616be15843b
#
_cell.length_a   1.000
_cell.length_b   1.000
_cell.length_c   1.000
_cell.angle_alpha   90.00
_cell.angle_beta   90.00
_cell.angle_gamma   90.00
#
_symmetry.space_group_name_H-M   'P 1'
#
loop_
_entity.id
_entity.type
_entity.pdbx_description
1 polymer ?
#
loop_
_entity_poly.entity_id
_entity_poly.type
_entity_poly.pdbx_seq_one_letter_code
_entity_poly.pdbx_strand_id
1 'polypeptide(L)'
;MRRQTDIIDVIGVNGDFCRISPPGFSWGPELAPGSTGLYDMPIQTNWGSYGFGQFFQSWKPKRRDVVWTVHIMNPETGTMVDQSDDLWHLIYARWKAMFSPALEASIVYTSFDGERRLGIRNLDTPKPFTAQSFEGKDPKLFTYGSVVMTTACELPFYVGASERFAWETDTPGNYWFKLPFYNPCPVDIWPEWDLTGGAKYQLPDYSFGSQAYGRGIADLGKTMPLAQLMDLEDLQVYPRPDLETFVTSLETQFAGRNAGKDFEYPIAPGAGSSEGEGSDNPGCIVRANVTNPAGARVELTLPRWYDEPFSTPRVV
;
A
#
# COMPACT_ATOMS: atom_id res chain seq x y z
N MET A 1 -10.31 -7.15 -30.72
CA MET A 1 -10.20 -6.71 -29.33
C MET A 1 -9.23 -5.53 -29.29
N ARG A 2 -9.67 -4.33 -28.92
CA ARG A 2 -8.72 -3.23 -28.63
C ARG A 2 -8.00 -3.62 -27.34
N ARG A 3 -6.65 -3.67 -27.36
CA ARG A 3 -5.87 -3.82 -26.14
C ARG A 3 -6.21 -2.65 -25.24
N GLN A 4 -6.65 -2.92 -24.02
CA GLN A 4 -6.83 -1.89 -23.01
C GLN A 4 -5.43 -1.33 -22.76
N THR A 5 -5.25 -0.06 -23.03
CA THR A 5 -3.96 0.63 -22.81
C THR A 5 -3.87 0.90 -21.32
N ASP A 6 -2.73 0.63 -20.72
CA ASP A 6 -2.50 0.96 -19.31
C ASP A 6 -2.65 2.46 -19.09
N ILE A 7 -3.31 2.82 -18.00
CA ILE A 7 -3.57 4.21 -17.65
C ILE A 7 -2.72 4.56 -16.42
N ILE A 8 -2.05 5.71 -16.49
CA ILE A 8 -1.29 6.24 -15.37
C ILE A 8 -1.80 7.63 -15.06
N ASP A 9 -2.38 7.77 -13.90
CA ASP A 9 -2.92 9.00 -13.36
C ASP A 9 -2.10 9.45 -12.15
N VAL A 10 -2.08 10.75 -11.90
CA VAL A 10 -1.48 11.35 -10.69
C VAL A 10 -2.56 12.12 -9.95
N ILE A 11 -2.70 11.85 -8.67
CA ILE A 11 -3.54 12.61 -7.75
C ILE A 11 -2.61 13.41 -6.84
N GLY A 12 -2.68 14.74 -6.95
CA GLY A 12 -1.86 15.65 -6.19
C GLY A 12 -2.31 15.82 -4.74
N VAL A 13 -1.42 16.33 -3.90
CA VAL A 13 -1.71 16.69 -2.50
C VAL A 13 -2.80 17.76 -2.35
N ASN A 14 -3.03 18.55 -3.40
CA ASN A 14 -4.06 19.58 -3.49
C ASN A 14 -5.40 19.06 -4.04
N GLY A 15 -5.50 17.75 -4.33
CA GLY A 15 -6.67 17.12 -4.93
C GLY A 15 -6.74 17.24 -6.45
N ASP A 16 -5.79 17.90 -7.10
CA ASP A 16 -5.71 17.95 -8.57
C ASP A 16 -5.46 16.55 -9.14
N PHE A 17 -6.05 16.30 -10.30
CA PHE A 17 -5.93 15.06 -11.06
C PHE A 17 -5.24 15.33 -12.40
N CYS A 18 -4.31 14.46 -12.79
CA CYS A 18 -3.64 14.52 -14.08
C CYS A 18 -3.42 13.12 -14.66
N ARG A 19 -3.97 12.85 -15.82
CA ARG A 19 -3.65 11.64 -16.59
C ARG A 19 -2.37 11.88 -17.39
N ILE A 20 -1.32 11.16 -17.07
CA ILE A 20 -0.01 11.30 -17.72
C ILE A 20 0.26 10.22 -18.79
N SER A 21 -0.55 9.16 -18.82
CA SER A 21 -0.52 8.09 -19.83
C SER A 21 -1.92 7.47 -19.97
N PRO A 22 -2.42 7.15 -21.18
CA PRO A 22 -1.83 7.46 -22.48
C PRO A 22 -1.83 8.97 -22.80
N PRO A 23 -0.99 9.40 -23.74
CA PRO A 23 -0.93 10.81 -24.16
C PRO A 23 -2.24 11.30 -24.77
N GLY A 24 -2.47 12.62 -24.73
CA GLY A 24 -3.65 13.27 -25.31
C GLY A 24 -4.87 13.37 -24.38
N PHE A 25 -4.75 12.95 -23.11
CA PHE A 25 -5.82 13.03 -22.10
C PHE A 25 -5.46 13.91 -20.89
N SER A 26 -4.33 14.59 -20.97
CA SER A 26 -3.80 15.46 -19.92
C SER A 26 -4.11 16.93 -20.18
N TRP A 27 -4.09 17.72 -19.11
CA TRP A 27 -4.09 19.18 -19.22
C TRP A 27 -2.69 19.77 -19.46
N GLY A 28 -1.71 18.94 -19.87
CA GLY A 28 -0.38 19.35 -20.29
C GLY A 28 0.75 18.40 -19.98
N PRO A 29 0.87 17.82 -18.76
CA PRO A 29 1.93 16.87 -18.44
C PRO A 29 1.67 15.49 -19.06
N GLU A 30 2.69 14.92 -19.73
CA GLU A 30 2.65 13.58 -20.28
C GLU A 30 3.90 12.80 -19.85
N LEU A 31 3.75 11.51 -19.54
CA LEU A 31 4.84 10.67 -19.10
C LEU A 31 5.85 10.44 -20.23
N ALA A 32 7.10 10.82 -20.00
CA ALA A 32 8.20 10.50 -20.89
C ALA A 32 8.71 9.07 -20.68
N PRO A 33 9.28 8.43 -21.71
CA PRO A 33 9.95 7.14 -21.55
C PRO A 33 11.14 7.21 -20.57
N GLY A 34 11.48 6.07 -19.93
CA GLY A 34 12.67 5.96 -19.10
C GLY A 34 12.47 6.20 -17.60
N SER A 35 11.25 6.00 -17.08
CA SER A 35 11.02 5.98 -15.62
C SER A 35 11.72 4.81 -14.96
N THR A 36 12.26 5.03 -13.75
CA THR A 36 12.84 3.99 -12.88
C THR A 36 12.06 3.93 -11.57
N GLY A 37 11.97 2.75 -10.95
CA GLY A 37 11.24 2.55 -9.71
C GLY A 37 9.71 2.51 -9.88
N LEU A 38 9.18 2.76 -11.07
CA LEU A 38 7.74 2.65 -11.32
C LEU A 38 7.29 1.19 -11.43
N TYR A 39 8.09 0.34 -12.08
CA TYR A 39 7.75 -1.07 -12.32
C TYR A 39 8.50 -2.03 -11.41
N ASP A 40 9.55 -1.61 -10.77
CA ASP A 40 10.48 -2.44 -10.00
C ASP A 40 10.55 -1.99 -8.55
N MET A 41 10.26 -2.92 -7.64
CA MET A 41 10.43 -2.69 -6.21
C MET A 41 11.89 -2.99 -5.81
N PRO A 42 12.61 -2.02 -5.20
CA PRO A 42 13.96 -2.26 -4.76
C PRO A 42 13.98 -3.20 -3.54
N ILE A 43 14.83 -4.23 -3.60
CA ILE A 43 15.04 -5.17 -2.50
C ILE A 43 16.45 -5.03 -1.93
N GLN A 44 16.59 -5.35 -0.67
CA GLN A 44 17.88 -5.57 -0.01
C GLN A 44 17.97 -7.02 0.43
N THR A 45 19.01 -7.69 -0.05
CA THR A 45 19.34 -9.06 0.37
C THR A 45 20.52 -9.04 1.33
N ASN A 46 20.47 -9.87 2.35
CA ASN A 46 21.56 -10.08 3.30
C ASN A 46 22.15 -11.48 3.07
N TRP A 47 23.48 -11.53 2.95
CA TRP A 47 24.23 -12.73 2.69
C TRP A 47 25.28 -12.95 3.78
N GLY A 48 25.31 -14.14 4.35
CA GLY A 48 26.38 -14.60 5.23
C GLY A 48 27.51 -15.22 4.40
N SER A 49 28.74 -15.09 4.86
CA SER A 49 29.90 -15.71 4.22
C SER A 49 30.46 -16.86 5.07
N TYR A 50 30.90 -17.94 4.41
CA TYR A 50 31.73 -18.98 4.98
C TYR A 50 32.69 -19.52 3.93
N GLY A 51 33.62 -20.40 4.29
CA GLY A 51 34.82 -20.71 3.52
C GLY A 51 34.69 -21.05 2.03
N PHE A 52 33.53 -21.36 1.51
CA PHE A 52 33.30 -21.75 0.11
C PHE A 52 32.21 -20.93 -0.61
N GLY A 53 31.91 -19.71 -0.16
CA GLY A 53 30.93 -18.86 -0.80
C GLY A 53 30.06 -18.09 0.18
N GLN A 54 28.84 -17.76 -0.24
CA GLN A 54 27.85 -17.03 0.55
C GLN A 54 26.55 -17.80 0.61
N PHE A 55 25.85 -17.70 1.74
CA PHE A 55 24.50 -18.24 1.89
C PHE A 55 23.52 -17.10 2.12
N PHE A 56 22.32 -17.24 1.56
CA PHE A 56 21.21 -16.29 1.75
C PHE A 56 20.73 -16.32 3.21
N GLN A 57 20.62 -15.16 3.83
CA GLN A 57 20.12 -15.01 5.19
C GLN A 57 18.72 -14.43 5.23
N SER A 58 18.50 -13.30 4.55
CA SER A 58 17.23 -12.61 4.56
C SER A 58 17.13 -11.62 3.41
N TRP A 59 15.92 -11.13 3.17
CA TRP A 59 15.68 -10.00 2.30
C TRP A 59 14.63 -9.08 2.93
N LYS A 60 14.61 -7.83 2.49
CA LYS A 60 13.57 -6.86 2.85
C LYS A 60 13.35 -5.88 1.70
N PRO A 61 12.13 -5.35 1.55
CA PRO A 61 11.88 -4.22 0.66
C PRO A 61 12.66 -3.00 1.16
N LYS A 62 13.15 -2.19 0.23
CA LYS A 62 13.71 -0.88 0.52
C LYS A 62 12.71 0.20 0.18
N ARG A 63 12.96 1.42 0.66
CA ARG A 63 12.29 2.61 0.17
C ARG A 63 12.36 2.62 -1.36
N ARG A 64 11.22 2.81 -2.01
CA ARG A 64 11.13 2.91 -3.46
C ARG A 64 11.33 4.36 -3.86
N ASP A 65 12.39 4.63 -4.60
CA ASP A 65 12.60 5.93 -5.21
C ASP A 65 12.14 5.85 -6.68
N VAL A 66 11.21 6.72 -7.05
CA VAL A 66 10.69 6.77 -8.42
C VAL A 66 11.26 8.01 -9.09
N VAL A 67 12.09 7.80 -10.12
CA VAL A 67 12.61 8.87 -10.98
C VAL A 67 11.92 8.78 -12.32
N TRP A 68 11.25 9.83 -12.69
CA TRP A 68 10.41 9.89 -13.87
C TRP A 68 10.42 11.30 -14.47
N THR A 69 10.12 11.39 -15.75
CA THR A 69 10.10 12.64 -16.46
C THR A 69 8.73 12.85 -17.07
N VAL A 70 8.22 14.07 -17.00
CA VAL A 70 7.02 14.49 -17.74
C VAL A 70 7.39 15.55 -18.76
N HIS A 71 6.80 15.43 -19.94
CA HIS A 71 6.81 16.48 -20.95
C HIS A 71 5.64 17.41 -20.70
N ILE A 72 5.88 18.71 -20.75
CA ILE A 72 4.82 19.70 -20.71
C ILE A 72 4.48 20.05 -22.15
N MET A 73 3.25 19.74 -22.55
CA MET A 73 2.73 19.90 -23.89
C MET A 73 1.44 20.70 -23.89
N ASN A 74 1.02 21.17 -25.07
CA ASN A 74 -0.28 21.79 -25.23
C ASN A 74 -1.39 20.73 -25.12
N PRO A 75 -2.34 20.85 -24.18
CA PRO A 75 -3.36 19.82 -23.95
C PRO A 75 -4.35 19.68 -25.12
N GLU A 76 -4.50 20.71 -25.97
CA GLU A 76 -5.43 20.67 -27.11
C GLU A 76 -4.83 19.98 -28.34
N THR A 77 -3.55 20.14 -28.56
CA THR A 77 -2.88 19.65 -29.77
C THR A 77 -1.93 18.50 -29.53
N GLY A 78 -1.55 18.22 -28.26
CA GLY A 78 -0.50 17.26 -27.93
C GLY A 78 0.87 17.64 -28.47
N THR A 79 1.06 18.91 -28.79
CA THR A 79 2.29 19.46 -29.38
C THR A 79 2.93 20.47 -28.44
N MET A 80 3.99 21.14 -28.92
CA MET A 80 4.65 22.20 -28.16
C MET A 80 3.69 23.34 -27.80
N VAL A 81 3.89 23.89 -26.61
CA VAL A 81 3.10 25.04 -26.14
C VAL A 81 3.50 26.29 -26.91
N ASP A 82 2.53 27.11 -27.36
CA ASP A 82 2.82 28.33 -28.05
C ASP A 82 3.59 29.36 -27.18
N GLN A 83 4.55 30.07 -27.77
CA GLN A 83 5.38 31.05 -27.05
C GLN A 83 4.59 32.31 -26.65
N SER A 84 3.49 32.60 -27.32
CA SER A 84 2.67 33.80 -27.08
C SER A 84 1.96 33.77 -25.72
N ASP A 85 1.85 32.59 -25.10
CA ASP A 85 1.07 32.42 -23.88
C ASP A 85 1.97 31.99 -22.72
N ASP A 86 1.71 32.50 -21.53
CA ASP A 86 2.30 32.01 -20.27
C ASP A 86 1.82 30.58 -19.91
N LEU A 87 1.22 29.89 -20.87
CA LEU A 87 0.59 28.59 -20.70
C LEU A 87 1.57 27.55 -20.14
N TRP A 88 2.80 27.50 -20.63
CA TRP A 88 3.82 26.60 -20.09
C TRP A 88 4.07 26.83 -18.60
N HIS A 89 4.14 28.10 -18.18
CA HIS A 89 4.35 28.46 -16.76
C HIS A 89 3.15 28.07 -15.90
N LEU A 90 1.94 28.27 -16.41
CA LEU A 90 0.72 27.91 -15.70
C LEU A 90 0.62 26.39 -15.52
N ILE A 91 0.89 25.63 -16.58
CA ILE A 91 0.92 24.16 -16.53
C ILE A 91 2.01 23.68 -15.55
N TYR A 92 3.21 24.22 -15.64
CA TYR A 92 4.31 23.86 -14.74
C TYR A 92 4.00 24.21 -13.28
N ALA A 93 3.47 25.41 -13.02
CA ALA A 93 3.10 25.84 -11.68
C ALA A 93 2.01 24.94 -11.08
N ARG A 94 0.99 24.59 -11.86
CA ARG A 94 -0.07 23.67 -11.45
C ARG A 94 0.49 22.27 -11.18
N TRP A 95 1.34 21.75 -12.08
CA TRP A 95 2.02 20.47 -11.90
C TRP A 95 2.84 20.43 -10.61
N LYS A 96 3.66 21.47 -10.38
CA LYS A 96 4.49 21.56 -9.18
C LYS A 96 3.67 21.59 -7.89
N ALA A 97 2.49 22.25 -7.90
CA ALA A 97 1.61 22.35 -6.75
C ALA A 97 0.95 21.00 -6.35
N MET A 98 0.95 20.03 -7.25
CA MET A 98 0.45 18.67 -6.95
C MET A 98 1.35 17.88 -6.00
N PHE A 99 2.59 18.33 -5.76
CA PHE A 99 3.58 17.54 -5.01
C PHE A 99 4.13 18.31 -3.82
N SER A 100 4.39 17.58 -2.74
CA SER A 100 4.95 18.11 -1.50
C SER A 100 5.96 17.13 -0.92
N PRO A 101 7.02 17.62 -0.22
CA PRO A 101 7.86 16.75 0.59
C PRO A 101 7.17 16.30 1.89
N ALA A 102 6.17 17.06 2.37
CA ALA A 102 5.49 16.82 3.65
C ALA A 102 4.18 16.01 3.51
N LEU A 103 3.53 16.10 2.35
CA LEU A 103 2.25 15.43 2.09
C LEU A 103 2.41 14.42 0.96
N GLU A 104 1.63 13.35 1.02
CA GLU A 104 1.66 12.27 0.04
C GLU A 104 0.72 12.53 -1.13
N ALA A 105 1.26 12.52 -2.34
CA ALA A 105 0.53 12.40 -3.59
C ALA A 105 0.44 10.92 -4.00
N SER A 106 -0.34 10.59 -5.01
CA SER A 106 -0.50 9.21 -5.46
C SER A 106 -0.32 9.07 -6.97
N ILE A 107 0.45 8.07 -7.39
CA ILE A 107 0.40 7.52 -8.75
C ILE A 107 -0.66 6.43 -8.75
N VAL A 108 -1.63 6.53 -9.64
CA VAL A 108 -2.70 5.55 -9.83
C VAL A 108 -2.45 4.85 -11.15
N TYR A 109 -2.19 3.56 -11.08
CA TYR A 109 -1.97 2.71 -12.23
C TYR A 109 -3.18 1.82 -12.46
N THR A 110 -3.82 1.93 -13.61
CA THR A 110 -4.95 1.10 -14.00
C THR A 110 -4.53 0.19 -15.15
N SER A 111 -4.60 -1.10 -14.93
CA SER A 111 -4.25 -2.14 -15.91
C SER A 111 -5.41 -3.13 -16.10
N PHE A 112 -5.12 -4.23 -16.78
CA PHE A 112 -6.09 -5.31 -17.03
C PHE A 112 -6.58 -6.01 -15.73
N ASP A 113 -5.81 -5.93 -14.66
CA ASP A 113 -6.09 -6.59 -13.36
C ASP A 113 -6.57 -5.60 -12.28
N GLY A 114 -6.89 -4.36 -12.67
CA GLY A 114 -7.50 -3.37 -11.82
C GLY A 114 -6.65 -2.13 -11.56
N GLU A 115 -7.08 -1.34 -10.60
CA GLU A 115 -6.43 -0.13 -10.14
C GLU A 115 -5.51 -0.41 -8.96
N ARG A 116 -4.31 0.18 -9.00
CA ARG A 116 -3.36 0.16 -7.89
C ARG A 116 -2.78 1.54 -7.67
N ARG A 117 -2.53 1.88 -6.42
CA ARG A 117 -2.03 3.19 -6.01
C ARG A 117 -0.66 3.07 -5.36
N LEU A 118 0.22 3.97 -5.72
CA LEU A 118 1.55 4.13 -5.12
C LEU A 118 1.65 5.52 -4.51
N GLY A 119 1.78 5.59 -3.19
CA GLY A 119 1.99 6.85 -2.47
C GLY A 119 3.40 7.39 -2.72
N ILE A 120 3.50 8.67 -3.06
CA ILE A 120 4.77 9.33 -3.40
C ILE A 120 4.91 10.67 -2.70
N ARG A 121 6.14 11.01 -2.29
CA ARG A 121 6.52 12.34 -1.81
C ARG A 121 7.70 12.86 -2.61
N ASN A 122 7.82 14.18 -2.76
CA ASN A 122 9.01 14.76 -3.36
C ASN A 122 10.24 14.44 -2.51
N LEU A 123 11.21 13.75 -3.12
CA LEU A 123 12.53 13.54 -2.54
C LEU A 123 13.48 14.69 -2.89
N ASP A 124 13.28 15.30 -4.06
CA ASP A 124 14.03 16.47 -4.54
C ASP A 124 13.07 17.46 -5.23
N THR A 125 13.52 18.67 -5.40
CA THR A 125 12.75 19.69 -6.13
C THR A 125 12.64 19.31 -7.60
N PRO A 126 11.45 19.38 -8.22
CA PRO A 126 11.28 19.16 -9.66
C PRO A 126 12.24 20.03 -10.47
N LYS A 127 12.92 19.41 -11.43
CA LYS A 127 13.96 20.07 -12.24
C LYS A 127 13.47 20.31 -13.66
N PRO A 128 12.91 21.50 -13.96
CA PRO A 128 12.41 21.82 -15.29
C PRO A 128 13.53 22.19 -16.29
N PHE A 129 14.71 22.56 -15.77
CA PHE A 129 15.79 23.08 -16.58
C PHE A 129 17.07 22.32 -16.25
N THR A 130 17.33 21.25 -16.96
CA THR A 130 18.62 20.57 -16.86
C THR A 130 19.44 20.89 -18.10
N ALA A 131 20.72 21.19 -17.91
CA ALA A 131 21.64 21.44 -19.03
C ALA A 131 21.69 20.29 -20.04
N GLN A 132 21.48 19.06 -19.57
CA GLN A 132 21.42 17.86 -20.41
C GLN A 132 20.17 17.77 -21.28
N SER A 133 19.02 18.27 -20.80
CA SER A 133 17.75 18.16 -21.53
C SER A 133 17.62 19.15 -22.67
N PHE A 134 18.31 20.31 -22.58
CA PHE A 134 18.11 21.42 -23.52
C PHE A 134 19.42 22.06 -24.01
N GLU A 135 20.54 21.40 -23.87
CA GLU A 135 21.85 21.96 -24.25
C GLU A 135 22.10 23.37 -23.70
N GLY A 136 21.60 23.62 -22.48
CA GLY A 136 21.70 24.93 -21.83
C GLY A 136 20.71 25.99 -22.31
N LYS A 137 19.71 25.62 -23.14
CA LYS A 137 18.70 26.56 -23.64
C LYS A 137 17.48 26.62 -22.73
N ASP A 138 16.89 27.80 -22.60
CA ASP A 138 15.65 28.00 -21.83
C ASP A 138 14.47 27.33 -22.53
N PRO A 139 13.75 26.36 -21.89
CA PRO A 139 12.58 25.72 -22.45
C PRO A 139 11.47 26.69 -22.86
N LYS A 140 11.37 27.85 -22.22
CA LYS A 140 10.43 28.91 -22.57
C LYS A 140 10.60 29.40 -24.00
N LEU A 141 11.84 29.43 -24.49
CA LEU A 141 12.13 29.88 -25.87
C LEU A 141 11.78 28.82 -26.92
N PHE A 142 11.57 27.56 -26.49
CA PHE A 142 11.32 26.42 -27.37
C PHE A 142 9.96 25.81 -27.19
N THR A 143 9.08 26.38 -26.33
CA THR A 143 7.67 25.94 -26.12
C THR A 143 7.51 24.47 -25.73
N TYR A 144 8.60 23.83 -25.31
CA TYR A 144 8.65 22.45 -24.87
C TYR A 144 9.51 22.35 -23.61
N GLY A 145 9.02 21.64 -22.61
CA GLY A 145 9.75 21.43 -21.37
C GLY A 145 9.62 20.02 -20.87
N SER A 146 10.74 19.46 -20.40
CA SER A 146 10.76 18.22 -19.64
C SER A 146 11.02 18.53 -18.18
N VAL A 147 10.22 17.97 -17.30
CA VAL A 147 10.36 18.12 -15.84
C VAL A 147 10.75 16.77 -15.27
N VAL A 148 11.95 16.71 -14.70
CA VAL A 148 12.42 15.52 -13.99
C VAL A 148 11.87 15.54 -12.57
N MET A 149 11.17 14.50 -12.21
CA MET A 149 10.62 14.27 -10.88
C MET A 149 11.44 13.19 -10.18
N THR A 150 11.84 13.46 -8.94
CA THR A 150 12.46 12.47 -8.05
C THR A 150 11.58 12.37 -6.82
N THR A 151 10.91 11.24 -6.68
CA THR A 151 9.93 11.00 -5.61
C THR A 151 10.32 9.74 -4.83
N ALA A 152 9.90 9.66 -3.58
CA ALA A 152 10.10 8.51 -2.72
C ALA A 152 8.77 8.00 -2.17
N CYS A 153 8.67 6.68 -2.03
CA CYS A 153 7.53 6.00 -1.44
C CYS A 153 7.91 5.50 -0.05
N GLU A 154 7.17 5.90 0.98
CA GLU A 154 7.36 5.36 2.34
C GLU A 154 6.95 3.89 2.38
N LEU A 155 5.76 3.57 1.86
CA LEU A 155 5.34 2.20 1.59
C LEU A 155 5.78 1.83 0.17
N PRO A 156 6.73 0.90 -0.01
CA PRO A 156 7.30 0.61 -1.34
C PRO A 156 6.40 -0.24 -2.24
N PHE A 157 5.16 -0.50 -1.80
CA PHE A 157 4.19 -1.36 -2.47
C PHE A 157 3.12 -0.54 -3.18
N TYR A 158 2.64 -1.07 -4.29
CA TYR A 158 1.35 -0.67 -4.85
C TYR A 158 0.23 -1.22 -3.99
N VAL A 159 -0.73 -0.38 -3.67
CA VAL A 159 -1.91 -0.74 -2.86
C VAL A 159 -3.10 -0.91 -3.80
N GLY A 160 -3.65 -2.11 -3.81
CA GLY A 160 -4.92 -2.42 -4.48
C GLY A 160 -6.12 -2.25 -3.55
N ALA A 161 -7.30 -2.61 -4.05
CA ALA A 161 -8.52 -2.59 -3.24
C ALA A 161 -8.42 -3.61 -2.11
N SER A 162 -8.53 -3.15 -0.86
CA SER A 162 -8.58 -4.01 0.32
C SER A 162 -9.90 -4.76 0.39
N GLU A 163 -9.87 -5.97 0.93
CA GLU A 163 -11.07 -6.76 1.21
C GLU A 163 -11.46 -6.63 2.67
N ARG A 164 -12.75 -6.57 2.93
CA ARG A 164 -13.30 -6.42 4.28
C ARG A 164 -14.31 -7.51 4.57
N PHE A 165 -14.21 -8.06 5.76
CA PHE A 165 -15.10 -9.09 6.28
C PHE A 165 -15.54 -8.67 7.68
N ALA A 166 -16.81 -8.87 7.99
CA ALA A 166 -17.36 -8.52 9.28
C ALA A 166 -18.13 -9.68 9.89
N TRP A 167 -18.10 -9.75 11.20
CA TRP A 167 -18.98 -10.57 12.04
C TRP A 167 -19.58 -9.69 13.11
N GLU A 168 -20.82 -9.92 13.47
CA GLU A 168 -21.52 -9.17 14.51
C GLU A 168 -22.49 -10.04 15.30
N THR A 169 -22.76 -9.65 16.52
CA THR A 169 -23.81 -10.21 17.40
C THR A 169 -24.42 -9.09 18.21
N ASP A 170 -25.69 -9.21 18.54
CA ASP A 170 -26.47 -8.29 19.37
C ASP A 170 -26.68 -8.80 20.80
N THR A 171 -26.07 -9.92 21.17
CA THR A 171 -26.23 -10.56 22.48
C THR A 171 -24.90 -10.85 23.15
N PRO A 172 -24.81 -10.76 24.50
CA PRO A 172 -23.64 -11.24 25.23
C PRO A 172 -23.47 -12.75 25.11
N GLY A 173 -22.22 -13.21 25.13
CA GLY A 173 -21.93 -14.63 25.06
C GLY A 173 -20.49 -14.95 24.68
N ASN A 174 -20.20 -16.25 24.60
CA ASN A 174 -18.93 -16.77 24.09
C ASN A 174 -19.14 -17.23 22.65
N TYR A 175 -18.43 -16.63 21.75
CA TYR A 175 -18.52 -16.89 20.33
C TYR A 175 -17.18 -17.37 19.76
N TRP A 176 -17.24 -18.20 18.76
CA TRP A 176 -16.15 -18.48 17.86
C TRP A 176 -16.69 -18.53 16.43
N PHE A 177 -16.02 -17.87 15.54
CA PHE A 177 -16.44 -17.74 14.14
C PHE A 177 -15.22 -17.73 13.22
N LYS A 178 -15.45 -18.00 11.95
CA LYS A 178 -14.43 -18.02 10.91
C LYS A 178 -14.64 -16.84 9.98
N LEU A 179 -13.53 -16.19 9.60
CA LEU A 179 -13.50 -15.18 8.54
C LEU A 179 -12.53 -15.64 7.45
N PRO A 180 -12.74 -15.22 6.19
CA PRO A 180 -11.72 -15.35 5.16
C PRO A 180 -10.41 -14.73 5.62
N PHE A 181 -9.29 -15.46 5.47
CA PHE A 181 -7.99 -15.01 5.96
C PHE A 181 -6.90 -15.53 5.05
N TYR A 182 -6.53 -14.71 4.04
CA TYR A 182 -5.65 -15.15 2.98
C TYR A 182 -4.93 -13.99 2.30
N ASN A 183 -3.84 -14.32 1.62
CA ASN A 183 -3.03 -13.37 0.90
C ASN A 183 -2.75 -13.84 -0.54
N PRO A 184 -3.47 -13.37 -1.56
CA PRO A 184 -3.19 -13.67 -2.96
C PRO A 184 -2.04 -12.82 -3.54
N CYS A 185 -1.56 -11.83 -2.77
CA CYS A 185 -0.53 -10.90 -3.22
C CYS A 185 0.88 -11.51 -3.19
N PRO A 186 1.83 -10.97 -3.96
CA PRO A 186 3.19 -11.48 -4.02
C PRO A 186 4.06 -11.11 -2.80
N VAL A 187 3.57 -10.21 -1.94
CA VAL A 187 4.28 -9.75 -0.73
C VAL A 187 3.48 -10.06 0.53
N ASP A 188 4.17 -10.07 1.68
CA ASP A 188 3.53 -10.23 2.98
C ASP A 188 2.51 -9.12 3.23
N ILE A 189 1.35 -9.46 3.82
CA ILE A 189 0.35 -8.47 4.25
C ILE A 189 0.08 -8.62 5.76
N TRP A 190 -0.21 -7.51 6.40
CA TRP A 190 -0.64 -7.48 7.79
C TRP A 190 -2.15 -7.27 7.85
N PRO A 191 -2.92 -8.18 8.47
CA PRO A 191 -4.36 -8.01 8.64
C PRO A 191 -4.65 -6.88 9.61
N GLU A 192 -5.65 -6.05 9.32
CA GLU A 192 -6.09 -4.97 10.20
C GLU A 192 -7.44 -5.32 10.81
N TRP A 193 -7.66 -4.94 12.07
CA TRP A 193 -8.88 -5.29 12.79
C TRP A 193 -9.51 -4.07 13.43
N ASP A 194 -10.84 -3.98 13.31
CA ASP A 194 -11.67 -3.05 14.06
C ASP A 194 -12.56 -3.88 15.01
N LEU A 195 -12.45 -3.62 16.31
CA LEU A 195 -13.07 -4.39 17.37
C LEU A 195 -13.90 -3.48 18.27
N THR A 196 -15.15 -3.83 18.53
CA THR A 196 -15.99 -3.04 19.44
C THR A 196 -15.74 -3.35 20.91
N GLY A 197 -16.01 -2.37 21.76
CA GLY A 197 -15.83 -2.44 23.20
C GLY A 197 -16.74 -3.42 23.94
N GLY A 198 -16.41 -3.66 25.21
CA GLY A 198 -17.17 -4.57 26.07
C GLY A 198 -17.00 -6.05 25.71
N ALA A 199 -15.86 -6.42 25.13
CA ALA A 199 -15.56 -7.80 24.77
C ALA A 199 -14.08 -8.13 24.96
N LYS A 200 -13.76 -9.41 25.03
CA LYS A 200 -12.41 -9.94 25.02
C LYS A 200 -12.22 -10.79 23.77
N TYR A 201 -11.22 -10.45 22.96
CA TYR A 201 -10.97 -11.10 21.71
C TYR A 201 -9.70 -11.95 21.74
N GLN A 202 -9.68 -12.96 20.88
CA GLN A 202 -8.49 -13.75 20.55
C GLN A 202 -8.39 -13.81 19.04
N LEU A 203 -7.35 -13.16 18.50
CA LEU A 203 -7.12 -13.00 17.07
C LEU A 203 -6.08 -14.00 16.55
N PRO A 204 -6.08 -14.36 15.27
CA PRO A 204 -5.06 -15.20 14.67
C PRO A 204 -3.72 -14.47 14.58
N ASP A 205 -2.64 -15.21 14.81
CA ASP A 205 -1.24 -14.80 14.60
C ASP A 205 -0.50 -16.01 14.01
N TYR A 206 -1.02 -16.52 12.87
CA TYR A 206 -0.59 -17.80 12.31
C TYR A 206 0.75 -17.68 11.56
N SER A 207 1.69 -18.58 11.86
CA SER A 207 2.94 -18.68 11.10
C SER A 207 2.75 -19.30 9.71
N PHE A 208 1.65 -19.99 9.46
CA PHE A 208 1.38 -20.84 8.28
C PHE A 208 2.44 -21.90 8.01
N GLY A 209 3.41 -22.10 8.91
CA GLY A 209 4.50 -23.07 8.76
C GLY A 209 5.41 -22.83 7.56
N SER A 210 5.42 -21.63 7.02
CA SER A 210 6.18 -21.30 5.82
C SER A 210 7.67 -21.20 6.09
N GLN A 211 8.39 -22.30 5.87
CA GLN A 211 9.86 -22.36 6.04
C GLN A 211 10.59 -21.40 5.09
N ALA A 212 10.04 -21.12 3.90
CA ALA A 212 10.59 -20.15 2.96
C ALA A 212 10.69 -18.73 3.56
N TYR A 213 9.83 -18.42 4.52
CA TYR A 213 9.81 -17.16 5.25
C TYR A 213 10.37 -17.28 6.68
N GLY A 214 11.03 -18.40 7.01
CA GLY A 214 11.61 -18.63 8.34
C GLY A 214 10.59 -18.81 9.45
N ARG A 215 9.37 -19.22 9.14
CA ARG A 215 8.25 -19.32 10.09
C ARG A 215 8.16 -20.74 10.69
N GLY A 216 7.98 -20.80 12.02
CA GLY A 216 7.94 -22.07 12.75
C GLY A 216 6.67 -22.87 12.53
N ILE A 217 6.80 -24.21 12.38
CA ILE A 217 5.65 -25.14 12.32
C ILE A 217 4.90 -25.15 13.67
N ALA A 218 5.59 -24.92 14.78
CA ALA A 218 4.99 -24.87 16.10
C ALA A 218 3.89 -23.81 16.26
N ASP A 219 3.98 -22.74 15.48
CA ASP A 219 3.08 -21.59 15.56
C ASP A 219 2.00 -21.57 14.47
N LEU A 220 1.72 -22.71 13.83
CA LEU A 220 0.69 -22.85 12.80
C LEU A 220 -0.69 -22.30 13.23
N GLY A 221 -1.06 -22.53 14.46
CA GLY A 221 -2.34 -22.10 15.05
C GLY A 221 -2.16 -21.07 16.16
N LYS A 222 -1.04 -20.33 16.16
CA LYS A 222 -0.79 -19.31 17.17
C LYS A 222 -1.86 -18.25 17.14
N THR A 223 -2.31 -17.83 18.32
CA THR A 223 -3.32 -16.78 18.47
C THR A 223 -2.84 -15.75 19.48
N MET A 224 -3.26 -14.50 19.26
CA MET A 224 -3.01 -13.37 20.14
C MET A 224 -4.25 -13.13 21.03
N PRO A 225 -4.21 -13.50 22.33
CA PRO A 225 -5.26 -13.11 23.26
C PRO A 225 -5.10 -11.62 23.62
N LEU A 226 -6.15 -10.86 23.39
CA LEU A 226 -6.20 -9.45 23.76
C LEU A 226 -6.70 -9.27 25.21
N ALA A 227 -6.31 -8.17 25.83
CA ALA A 227 -6.90 -7.74 27.09
C ALA A 227 -8.40 -7.43 26.92
N GLN A 228 -9.18 -7.50 28.02
CA GLN A 228 -10.59 -7.10 28.01
C GLN A 228 -10.71 -5.64 27.59
N LEU A 229 -11.54 -5.34 26.57
CA LEU A 229 -11.94 -3.99 26.22
C LEU A 229 -13.00 -3.49 27.21
N MET A 230 -12.87 -2.23 27.60
CA MET A 230 -13.91 -1.58 28.41
C MET A 230 -15.17 -1.34 27.57
N ASP A 231 -16.30 -1.15 28.24
CA ASP A 231 -17.50 -0.72 27.54
C ASP A 231 -17.24 0.62 26.85
N LEU A 232 -17.70 0.77 25.60
CA LEU A 232 -17.48 1.94 24.75
C LEU A 232 -16.01 2.19 24.31
N GLU A 233 -15.10 1.28 24.58
CA GLU A 233 -13.72 1.35 24.14
C GLU A 233 -13.52 0.48 22.89
N ASP A 234 -13.64 1.07 21.71
CA ASP A 234 -13.32 0.38 20.47
C ASP A 234 -11.79 0.31 20.26
N LEU A 235 -11.33 -0.74 19.61
CA LEU A 235 -9.92 -0.99 19.37
C LEU A 235 -9.65 -1.23 17.90
N GLN A 236 -8.75 -0.44 17.33
CA GLN A 236 -8.13 -0.71 16.04
C GLN A 236 -6.80 -1.40 16.25
N VAL A 237 -6.56 -2.47 15.51
CA VAL A 237 -5.32 -3.24 15.58
C VAL A 237 -4.61 -3.20 14.24
N TYR A 238 -3.42 -2.62 14.25
CA TYR A 238 -2.53 -2.50 13.10
C TYR A 238 -1.22 -3.27 13.38
N PRO A 239 -1.15 -4.58 13.11
CA PRO A 239 0.02 -5.39 13.45
C PRO A 239 1.30 -5.01 12.70
N ARG A 240 1.20 -4.10 11.75
CA ARG A 240 2.32 -3.64 10.93
C ARG A 240 3.39 -2.94 11.80
N PRO A 241 4.68 -3.33 11.69
CA PRO A 241 5.73 -2.88 12.62
C PRO A 241 6.06 -1.38 12.57
N ASP A 242 5.61 -0.66 11.55
CA ASP A 242 5.84 0.79 11.37
C ASP A 242 4.67 1.64 11.89
N LEU A 243 3.63 1.02 12.41
CA LEU A 243 2.46 1.68 12.99
C LEU A 243 2.36 1.37 14.49
N GLU A 244 1.56 2.17 15.19
CA GLU A 244 1.10 1.82 16.52
C GLU A 244 0.13 0.64 16.43
N THR A 245 0.48 -0.50 17.04
CA THR A 245 -0.28 -1.73 16.91
C THR A 245 -1.71 -1.60 17.46
N PHE A 246 -1.90 -0.87 18.56
CA PHE A 246 -3.19 -0.80 19.26
C PHE A 246 -3.63 0.65 19.43
N VAL A 247 -4.67 1.05 18.72
CA VAL A 247 -5.25 2.38 18.81
C VAL A 247 -6.68 2.26 19.37
N THR A 248 -6.93 2.82 20.55
CA THR A 248 -8.24 2.79 21.17
C THR A 248 -9.01 4.09 20.96
N SER A 249 -10.34 4.02 20.87
CA SER A 249 -11.21 5.19 20.76
C SER A 249 -11.14 6.13 21.99
N LEU A 250 -10.68 5.61 23.12
CA LEU A 250 -10.52 6.36 24.38
C LEU A 250 -9.09 6.79 24.65
N GLU A 251 -8.17 6.64 23.67
CA GLU A 251 -6.73 6.97 23.80
C GLU A 251 -6.06 6.31 25.02
N THR A 252 -6.48 5.09 25.38
CA THR A 252 -5.94 4.36 26.53
C THR A 252 -4.66 3.61 26.18
N GLN A 253 -3.83 3.34 27.19
CA GLN A 253 -2.58 2.56 27.04
C GLN A 253 -2.87 1.05 26.92
N PHE A 254 -3.47 0.64 25.80
CA PHE A 254 -3.88 -0.75 25.58
C PHE A 254 -2.69 -1.72 25.54
N ALA A 255 -1.57 -1.34 24.92
CA ALA A 255 -0.37 -2.17 24.85
C ALA A 255 0.12 -2.59 26.27
N GLY A 256 0.05 -1.67 27.24
CA GLY A 256 0.38 -1.98 28.64
C GLY A 256 -0.60 -2.99 29.24
N ARG A 257 -1.90 -2.85 29.00
CA ARG A 257 -2.92 -3.83 29.46
C ARG A 257 -2.75 -5.19 28.79
N ASN A 258 -2.27 -5.21 27.55
CA ASN A 258 -1.97 -6.44 26.80
C ASN A 258 -0.61 -7.06 27.17
N ALA A 259 0.03 -6.59 28.27
CA ALA A 259 1.31 -7.07 28.79
C ALA A 259 2.47 -6.97 27.76
N GLY A 260 2.45 -5.99 26.88
CA GLY A 260 3.47 -5.78 25.86
C GLY A 260 3.52 -6.89 24.79
N LYS A 261 2.48 -7.71 24.67
CA LYS A 261 2.39 -8.71 23.60
C LYS A 261 2.03 -8.04 22.29
N ASP A 262 2.67 -8.46 21.22
CA ASP A 262 2.48 -7.98 19.87
C ASP A 262 2.34 -9.13 18.88
N PHE A 263 1.88 -8.85 17.66
CA PHE A 263 1.79 -9.84 16.60
C PHE A 263 3.16 -10.13 16.00
N GLU A 264 3.38 -11.37 15.60
CA GLU A 264 4.68 -11.81 15.07
C GLU A 264 4.62 -12.13 13.58
N TYR A 265 3.45 -12.53 13.07
CA TYR A 265 3.34 -13.12 11.74
C TYR A 265 2.39 -12.34 10.81
N PRO A 266 2.89 -11.77 9.71
CA PRO A 266 2.04 -11.36 8.59
C PRO A 266 1.50 -12.59 7.85
N ILE A 267 0.49 -12.42 7.01
CA ILE A 267 0.02 -13.46 6.10
C ILE A 267 0.98 -13.55 4.91
N ALA A 268 1.65 -14.71 4.76
CA ALA A 268 2.61 -14.91 3.68
C ALA A 268 1.93 -14.95 2.31
N PRO A 269 2.67 -14.65 1.21
CA PRO A 269 2.17 -14.79 -0.14
C PRO A 269 1.62 -16.19 -0.44
N GLY A 270 0.39 -16.27 -0.95
CA GLY A 270 -0.30 -17.53 -1.23
C GLY A 270 -0.67 -18.36 0.00
N ALA A 271 -0.64 -17.78 1.20
CA ALA A 271 -1.06 -18.44 2.42
C ALA A 271 -2.49 -18.11 2.81
N GLY A 272 -3.09 -19.01 3.61
CA GLY A 272 -4.43 -18.84 4.15
C GLY A 272 -5.52 -19.44 3.29
N SER A 273 -6.78 -19.08 3.56
CA SER A 273 -7.96 -19.54 2.83
C SER A 273 -8.92 -18.39 2.60
N SER A 274 -9.44 -18.31 1.39
CA SER A 274 -10.50 -17.36 1.00
C SER A 274 -11.89 -17.81 1.48
N GLU A 275 -12.00 -19.04 1.98
CA GLU A 275 -13.25 -19.60 2.46
C GLU A 275 -13.43 -19.29 3.95
N GLY A 276 -14.60 -18.78 4.29
CA GLY A 276 -14.99 -18.46 5.64
C GLY A 276 -15.75 -19.59 6.34
N GLU A 277 -16.81 -19.24 7.04
CA GLU A 277 -17.64 -20.17 7.78
C GLU A 277 -18.31 -21.19 6.85
N GLY A 278 -18.22 -22.48 7.20
CA GLY A 278 -18.82 -23.60 6.43
C GLY A 278 -17.84 -24.38 5.55
N SER A 279 -16.58 -23.98 5.47
CA SER A 279 -15.53 -24.71 4.75
C SER A 279 -14.71 -25.64 5.66
N ASP A 280 -14.22 -26.76 5.11
CA ASP A 280 -13.26 -27.66 5.76
C ASP A 280 -11.85 -27.02 5.86
N ASN A 281 -11.59 -26.01 5.04
CA ASN A 281 -10.33 -25.27 5.04
C ASN A 281 -10.51 -24.01 5.90
N PRO A 282 -9.90 -23.93 7.09
CA PRO A 282 -10.17 -22.84 8.00
C PRO A 282 -9.54 -21.54 7.48
N GLY A 283 -10.39 -20.53 7.26
CA GLY A 283 -9.94 -19.15 7.33
C GLY A 283 -9.32 -18.86 8.70
N CYS A 284 -9.42 -17.65 9.21
CA CYS A 284 -9.04 -17.44 10.60
C CYS A 284 -10.18 -17.77 11.56
N ILE A 285 -9.84 -18.40 12.68
CA ILE A 285 -10.76 -18.56 13.81
C ILE A 285 -10.55 -17.40 14.77
N VAL A 286 -11.61 -16.62 14.96
CA VAL A 286 -11.68 -15.55 15.96
C VAL A 286 -12.54 -16.03 17.12
N ARG A 287 -12.10 -15.75 18.35
CA ARG A 287 -12.91 -15.96 19.55
C ARG A 287 -13.24 -14.64 20.19
N ALA A 288 -14.50 -14.49 20.60
CA ALA A 288 -15.01 -13.31 21.30
C ALA A 288 -15.79 -13.72 22.54
N ASN A 289 -15.41 -13.19 23.69
CA ASN A 289 -16.21 -13.24 24.90
C ASN A 289 -16.85 -11.86 25.07
N VAL A 290 -18.13 -11.76 24.70
CA VAL A 290 -18.89 -10.51 24.66
C VAL A 290 -19.63 -10.34 25.98
N THR A 291 -19.35 -9.26 26.68
CA THR A 291 -20.02 -8.86 27.92
C THR A 291 -20.95 -7.68 27.71
N ASN A 292 -20.78 -6.94 26.63
CA ASN A 292 -21.61 -5.79 26.27
C ASN A 292 -23.06 -6.24 25.95
N PRO A 293 -24.09 -5.70 26.61
CA PRO A 293 -25.49 -6.01 26.31
C PRO A 293 -25.93 -5.65 24.89
N ALA A 294 -25.25 -4.68 24.27
CA ALA A 294 -25.50 -4.28 22.88
C ALA A 294 -24.82 -5.18 21.85
N GLY A 295 -24.10 -6.24 22.31
CA GLY A 295 -23.38 -7.13 21.45
C GLY A 295 -21.97 -6.66 21.08
N ALA A 296 -21.44 -7.19 19.98
CA ALA A 296 -20.11 -6.84 19.49
C ALA A 296 -20.00 -7.00 17.98
N ARG A 297 -19.09 -6.24 17.39
CA ARG A 297 -18.70 -6.34 15.97
C ARG A 297 -17.20 -6.51 15.85
N VAL A 298 -16.80 -7.36 14.93
CA VAL A 298 -15.42 -7.55 14.49
C VAL A 298 -15.37 -7.30 12.98
N GLU A 299 -14.52 -6.40 12.55
CA GLU A 299 -14.23 -6.19 11.14
C GLU A 299 -12.75 -6.53 10.88
N LEU A 300 -12.52 -7.34 9.84
CA LEU A 300 -11.20 -7.69 9.33
C LEU A 300 -11.00 -7.00 7.99
N THR A 301 -9.93 -6.24 7.87
CA THR A 301 -9.46 -5.68 6.60
C THR A 301 -8.20 -6.41 6.17
N LEU A 302 -8.22 -6.97 4.97
CA LEU A 302 -7.06 -7.58 4.33
C LEU A 302 -6.54 -6.60 3.25
N PRO A 303 -5.44 -5.86 3.52
CA PRO A 303 -4.84 -4.99 2.52
C PRO A 303 -4.29 -5.82 1.35
N ARG A 304 -4.23 -5.22 0.17
CA ARG A 304 -3.71 -5.85 -1.03
C ARG A 304 -2.49 -5.09 -1.50
N TRP A 305 -1.30 -5.66 -1.29
CA TRP A 305 -0.02 -5.05 -1.62
C TRP A 305 0.69 -5.81 -2.73
N TYR A 306 1.27 -5.05 -3.65
CA TYR A 306 1.94 -5.58 -4.82
C TYR A 306 3.29 -4.91 -5.02
N ASP A 307 4.26 -5.67 -5.46
CA ASP A 307 5.60 -5.18 -5.82
C ASP A 307 5.61 -4.44 -7.15
N GLU A 308 4.66 -4.77 -8.04
CA GLU A 308 4.51 -4.21 -9.39
C GLU A 308 3.11 -3.59 -9.59
N PRO A 309 2.96 -2.66 -10.56
CA PRO A 309 1.67 -2.03 -10.85
C PRO A 309 0.67 -3.00 -11.49
N PHE A 310 1.10 -4.11 -12.02
CA PHE A 310 0.28 -5.20 -12.55
C PHE A 310 0.93 -6.54 -12.23
N SER A 311 0.14 -7.52 -11.84
CA SER A 311 0.60 -8.91 -11.64
C SER A 311 -0.62 -9.81 -11.61
N THR A 312 -0.48 -11.03 -12.09
CA THR A 312 -1.52 -12.02 -11.96
C THR A 312 -1.63 -12.45 -10.50
N PRO A 313 -2.80 -12.32 -9.86
CA PRO A 313 -3.00 -12.81 -8.49
C PRO A 313 -2.66 -14.30 -8.43
N ARG A 314 -2.01 -14.73 -7.35
CA ARG A 314 -1.83 -16.16 -7.11
C ARG A 314 -3.18 -16.75 -6.75
N VAL A 315 -3.55 -17.86 -7.39
CA VAL A 315 -4.74 -18.62 -7.00
C VAL A 315 -4.42 -19.30 -5.67
N VAL A 316 -5.19 -18.99 -4.63
CA VAL A 316 -5.06 -19.57 -3.27
C VAL A 316 -6.16 -20.59 -3.07
#